data_443345d6a59dcf2b630404a23d72fcde
#
_entry.id   443345d6a59dcf2b630404a23d72fcde
#
_cell.length_a   1.000
_cell.length_b   1.000
_cell.length_c   1.000
_cell.angle_alpha   90.00
_cell.angle_beta   90.00
_cell.angle_gamma   90.00
#
_symmetry.space_group_name_H-M   'P 1'
#
loop_
_entity.id
_entity.type
_entity.pdbx_description
1 polymer ?
#
loop_
_entity_poly.entity_id
_entity_poly.type
_entity_poly.pdbx_seq_one_letter_code
_entity_poly.pdbx_strand_id
1 'polypeptide(L)'
;MIAQSVAEIVSRHVKLTVEGIDRMYLNVFVPGLQHERGIVGFFRDHRGQPLPSAALMSPMTRGFVAKLEDFAVRHGIPLVQFCKGQRKDAVMGEHLRHFAREEGVVFIGKAQENTPVFRTERRRSPTTGRPYPWIVRRSAMVNNYYIYAVDRDFGPFFLKFCSYFPFNAKLCLNGHEYAKRQLGQKGIAFEALDNGILRCADPKRLQTICEGLSAGKIDALLRKWLRLLPHPFTGADRKAGYRYDISILQAEFSTTQVLDRPVHGRLFFEQVIRENLDLGRPEEVQLIFNRRIPRNTQARFRTRVVTHDVTPSLNVYYKNTRIKQYHKENRALRTETTINNTYDFGVGRRLHNLPKLREIGFAANRRLLEVERLSHDCILSEDTFQAVNCPVAAGRQRASGLRFADPRAHALLHAIILFRQIAQGFRAADLRRHLAALAGCDPTSISQGAVTYQLRRLRLHGLIERLPKSFRYRVTDFGFRIALFFTRTYNRLLRPGLAAALPTLRAAINPLKRAFDALATQIETTIQEAQLAPQNLTHSRQVTFLKQG
;
A
#
# COMPACT_ATOMS: atom_id res chain seq x y z
N MET A 1 -1.56 -3.48 36.46
CA MET A 1 -2.19 -4.21 35.35
C MET A 1 -1.09 -4.57 34.37
N ILE A 2 -0.87 -5.85 34.13
CA ILE A 2 0.04 -6.34 33.10
C ILE A 2 -0.50 -5.87 31.77
N ALA A 3 0.30 -5.12 30.99
CA ALA A 3 -0.13 -4.63 29.67
C ALA A 3 -0.38 -5.84 28.77
N GLN A 4 -1.61 -5.96 28.24
CA GLN A 4 -1.98 -7.01 27.29
C GLN A 4 -1.11 -6.86 26.02
N SER A 5 -0.59 -7.95 25.50
CA SER A 5 0.13 -7.95 24.23
C SER A 5 -0.83 -7.71 23.05
N VAL A 6 -0.30 -7.21 21.92
CA VAL A 6 -1.09 -7.04 20.68
C VAL A 6 -1.78 -8.36 20.28
N ALA A 7 -1.09 -9.50 20.42
CA ALA A 7 -1.65 -10.81 20.13
C ALA A 7 -2.86 -11.14 21.00
N GLU A 8 -2.80 -10.86 22.29
CA GLU A 8 -3.90 -11.08 23.22
C GLU A 8 -5.09 -10.18 22.93
N ILE A 9 -4.86 -8.89 22.64
CA ILE A 9 -5.93 -7.96 22.29
C ILE A 9 -6.67 -8.46 21.05
N VAL A 10 -5.95 -8.84 20.01
CA VAL A 10 -6.57 -9.31 18.77
C VAL A 10 -7.30 -10.65 18.96
N SER A 11 -6.72 -11.61 19.69
CA SER A 11 -7.34 -12.93 19.88
C SER A 11 -8.60 -12.90 20.73
N ARG A 12 -8.65 -12.03 21.74
CA ARG A 12 -9.77 -11.97 22.72
C ARG A 12 -10.88 -11.02 22.32
N HIS A 13 -10.54 -9.90 21.67
CA HIS A 13 -11.44 -8.76 21.50
C HIS A 13 -11.95 -8.54 20.08
N VAL A 14 -11.40 -9.22 19.07
CA VAL A 14 -11.92 -9.16 17.69
C VAL A 14 -13.15 -10.08 17.57
N LYS A 15 -14.30 -9.50 17.21
CA LYS A 15 -15.59 -10.20 17.05
C LYS A 15 -15.94 -10.51 15.59
N LEU A 16 -15.43 -9.69 14.67
CA LEU A 16 -15.67 -9.87 13.24
C LEU A 16 -14.41 -9.48 12.47
N THR A 17 -14.00 -10.32 11.55
CA THR A 17 -12.94 -10.00 10.57
C THR A 17 -13.50 -10.14 9.17
N VAL A 18 -13.35 -9.08 8.34
CA VAL A 18 -13.82 -9.06 6.96
C VAL A 18 -12.71 -8.58 6.06
N GLU A 19 -12.43 -9.31 4.98
CA GLU A 19 -11.54 -8.92 3.90
C GLU A 19 -12.35 -8.56 2.66
N GLY A 20 -12.20 -7.33 2.17
CA GLY A 20 -12.96 -6.85 1.02
C GLY A 20 -12.18 -5.83 0.20
N ILE A 21 -12.59 -5.67 -1.05
CA ILE A 21 -12.16 -4.53 -1.85
C ILE A 21 -12.79 -3.29 -1.21
N ASP A 22 -11.96 -2.29 -0.90
CA ASP A 22 -12.46 -1.02 -0.40
C ASP A 22 -12.87 -0.14 -1.58
N ARG A 23 -11.91 0.35 -2.32
CA ARG A 23 -12.16 1.25 -3.44
C ARG A 23 -11.35 0.82 -4.67
N MET A 24 -11.97 0.90 -5.83
CA MET A 24 -11.28 0.70 -7.09
C MET A 24 -11.43 1.90 -7.99
N TYR A 25 -10.30 2.36 -8.55
CA TYR A 25 -10.25 3.29 -9.66
C TYR A 25 -9.79 2.55 -10.91
N LEU A 26 -10.62 2.57 -11.93
CA LEU A 26 -10.42 1.86 -13.17
C LEU A 26 -10.34 2.85 -14.32
N ASN A 27 -9.39 2.69 -15.23
CA ASN A 27 -9.40 3.40 -16.49
C ASN A 27 -10.41 2.75 -17.42
N VAL A 28 -11.19 3.57 -18.11
CA VAL A 28 -12.13 3.18 -19.14
C VAL A 28 -11.72 3.93 -20.41
N PHE A 29 -11.27 3.20 -21.41
CA PHE A 29 -10.62 3.79 -22.58
C PHE A 29 -10.82 2.93 -23.82
N VAL A 30 -10.70 3.54 -25.00
CA VAL A 30 -10.69 2.80 -26.27
C VAL A 30 -9.24 2.47 -26.62
N PRO A 31 -8.82 1.18 -26.64
CA PRO A 31 -7.41 0.79 -26.80
C PRO A 31 -6.75 1.39 -28.05
N GLY A 32 -7.43 1.34 -29.19
CA GLY A 32 -6.94 1.89 -30.45
C GLY A 32 -6.71 3.40 -30.45
N LEU A 33 -7.28 4.14 -29.49
CA LEU A 33 -7.20 5.61 -29.42
C LEU A 33 -6.23 6.12 -28.35
N GLN A 34 -5.33 5.28 -27.83
CA GLN A 34 -4.38 5.69 -26.79
C GLN A 34 -3.02 6.16 -27.32
N HIS A 35 -2.80 6.10 -28.61
CA HIS A 35 -1.57 6.50 -29.29
C HIS A 35 -1.86 7.21 -30.61
N GLU A 36 -0.92 7.98 -31.10
CA GLU A 36 -1.05 8.86 -32.27
C GLU A 36 -1.50 8.10 -33.52
N ARG A 37 -0.86 6.96 -33.82
CA ARG A 37 -1.21 6.12 -34.99
C ARG A 37 -2.67 5.69 -34.99
N GLY A 38 -3.18 5.28 -33.84
CA GLY A 38 -4.57 4.86 -33.69
C GLY A 38 -5.57 6.00 -33.92
N ILE A 39 -5.21 7.21 -33.50
CA ILE A 39 -6.05 8.41 -33.76
C ILE A 39 -6.02 8.77 -35.23
N VAL A 40 -4.86 8.72 -35.87
CA VAL A 40 -4.76 8.93 -37.33
C VAL A 40 -5.60 7.91 -38.07
N GLY A 41 -5.53 6.61 -37.70
CA GLY A 41 -6.35 5.55 -38.28
C GLY A 41 -7.86 5.77 -38.08
N PHE A 42 -8.28 6.21 -36.89
CA PHE A 42 -9.68 6.55 -36.65
C PHE A 42 -10.22 7.61 -37.58
N PHE A 43 -9.49 8.72 -37.77
CA PHE A 43 -9.95 9.79 -38.64
C PHE A 43 -9.78 9.44 -40.12
N ARG A 44 -8.64 8.88 -40.53
CA ARG A 44 -8.37 8.59 -41.96
C ARG A 44 -9.14 7.35 -42.42
N ASP A 45 -8.98 6.24 -41.74
CA ASP A 45 -9.43 4.95 -42.27
C ASP A 45 -10.91 4.67 -41.93
N HIS A 46 -11.40 5.22 -40.79
CA HIS A 46 -12.79 5.00 -40.38
C HIS A 46 -13.71 6.21 -40.67
N ARG A 47 -13.18 7.45 -40.51
CA ARG A 47 -14.00 8.67 -40.72
C ARG A 47 -13.80 9.32 -42.09
N GLY A 48 -12.92 8.81 -42.93
CA GLY A 48 -12.63 9.35 -44.27
C GLY A 48 -12.03 10.76 -44.26
N GLN A 49 -11.36 11.17 -43.16
CA GLN A 49 -10.79 12.50 -43.00
C GLN A 49 -9.25 12.41 -43.17
N PRO A 50 -8.62 13.30 -43.97
CA PRO A 50 -7.20 13.16 -44.32
C PRO A 50 -6.26 13.23 -43.12
N LEU A 51 -6.59 14.04 -42.12
CA LEU A 51 -5.77 14.24 -40.93
C LEU A 51 -6.61 14.57 -39.69
N PRO A 52 -6.25 14.01 -38.51
CA PRO A 52 -6.89 14.42 -37.28
C PRO A 52 -6.54 15.88 -36.95
N SER A 53 -7.53 16.68 -36.63
CA SER A 53 -7.35 18.08 -36.29
C SER A 53 -8.28 18.52 -35.15
N ALA A 54 -7.95 19.64 -34.51
CA ALA A 54 -8.83 20.24 -33.51
C ALA A 54 -10.21 20.59 -34.08
N ALA A 55 -10.26 20.98 -35.36
CA ALA A 55 -11.51 21.27 -36.06
C ALA A 55 -12.45 20.07 -36.16
N LEU A 56 -11.89 18.86 -36.32
CA LEU A 56 -12.65 17.60 -36.35
C LEU A 56 -13.01 17.07 -34.93
N MET A 57 -12.15 17.30 -33.96
CA MET A 57 -12.36 16.85 -32.57
C MET A 57 -13.36 17.72 -31.80
N SER A 58 -13.37 19.05 -32.07
CA SER A 58 -14.23 20.00 -31.36
C SER A 58 -15.73 19.75 -31.56
N PRO A 59 -16.24 19.46 -32.77
CA PRO A 59 -17.64 19.08 -32.94
C PRO A 59 -18.02 17.81 -32.19
N MET A 60 -17.14 16.80 -32.14
CA MET A 60 -17.36 15.57 -31.35
C MET A 60 -17.48 15.89 -29.85
N THR A 61 -16.62 16.76 -29.34
CA THR A 61 -16.65 17.24 -27.95
C THR A 61 -17.96 17.97 -27.66
N ARG A 62 -18.34 18.96 -28.50
CA ARG A 62 -19.63 19.70 -28.36
C ARG A 62 -20.81 18.76 -28.40
N GLY A 63 -20.83 17.83 -29.38
CA GLY A 63 -21.93 16.87 -29.52
C GLY A 63 -22.06 15.93 -28.33
N PHE A 64 -20.96 15.52 -27.71
CA PHE A 64 -21.02 14.70 -26.51
C PHE A 64 -21.52 15.49 -25.29
N VAL A 65 -21.04 16.72 -25.10
CA VAL A 65 -21.50 17.61 -24.03
C VAL A 65 -22.98 17.91 -24.16
N ALA A 66 -23.45 18.27 -25.35
CA ALA A 66 -24.87 18.52 -25.60
C ALA A 66 -25.73 17.28 -25.26
N LYS A 67 -25.28 16.07 -25.62
CA LYS A 67 -26.00 14.84 -25.25
C LYS A 67 -26.06 14.63 -23.73
N LEU A 68 -25.01 14.98 -22.99
CA LEU A 68 -25.01 14.89 -21.53
C LEU A 68 -25.96 15.90 -20.89
N GLU A 69 -25.96 17.13 -21.36
CA GLU A 69 -26.85 18.20 -20.89
C GLU A 69 -28.32 17.89 -21.20
N ASP A 70 -28.62 17.45 -22.41
CA ASP A 70 -29.97 17.03 -22.84
C ASP A 70 -30.46 15.80 -22.04
N PHE A 71 -29.56 14.84 -21.76
CA PHE A 71 -29.88 13.70 -20.89
C PHE A 71 -30.24 14.16 -19.49
N ALA A 72 -29.47 15.10 -18.92
CA ALA A 72 -29.72 15.64 -17.59
C ALA A 72 -31.10 16.33 -17.53
N VAL A 73 -31.42 17.16 -18.53
CA VAL A 73 -32.71 17.85 -18.60
C VAL A 73 -33.88 16.86 -18.73
N ARG A 74 -33.79 15.92 -19.69
CA ARG A 74 -34.86 14.93 -19.92
C ARG A 74 -35.16 14.04 -18.72
N HIS A 75 -34.16 13.76 -17.85
CA HIS A 75 -34.34 12.89 -16.72
C HIS A 75 -34.43 13.64 -15.39
N GLY A 76 -34.47 14.99 -15.40
CA GLY A 76 -34.50 15.82 -14.20
C GLY A 76 -33.27 15.64 -13.30
N ILE A 77 -32.08 15.42 -13.91
CA ILE A 77 -30.84 15.15 -13.19
C ILE A 77 -30.13 16.48 -12.92
N PRO A 78 -29.75 16.80 -11.65
CA PRO A 78 -29.03 18.02 -11.34
C PRO A 78 -27.65 18.08 -12.01
N LEU A 79 -27.30 19.24 -12.59
CA LEU A 79 -25.97 19.57 -13.07
C LEU A 79 -25.25 20.43 -12.02
N VAL A 80 -24.15 19.93 -11.48
CA VAL A 80 -23.41 20.57 -10.39
C VAL A 80 -22.02 20.99 -10.87
N GLN A 81 -21.71 22.29 -10.78
CA GLN A 81 -20.38 22.81 -11.05
C GLN A 81 -19.51 22.68 -9.78
N PHE A 82 -18.44 21.87 -9.84
CA PHE A 82 -17.50 21.76 -8.74
C PHE A 82 -16.56 22.96 -8.67
N CYS A 83 -16.46 23.54 -7.49
CA CYS A 83 -15.52 24.62 -7.19
C CYS A 83 -14.14 24.09 -6.75
N LYS A 84 -13.11 24.92 -6.89
CA LYS A 84 -11.75 24.59 -6.41
C LYS A 84 -11.77 24.39 -4.90
N GLY A 85 -11.22 23.26 -4.43
CA GLY A 85 -11.17 22.92 -3.00
C GLY A 85 -12.42 22.22 -2.46
N GLN A 86 -13.51 22.16 -3.20
CA GLN A 86 -14.74 21.46 -2.79
C GLN A 86 -14.52 19.95 -2.72
N ARG A 87 -14.93 19.33 -1.62
CA ARG A 87 -14.87 17.88 -1.42
C ARG A 87 -16.03 17.22 -2.17
N LYS A 88 -15.71 16.52 -3.25
CA LYS A 88 -16.70 15.83 -4.10
C LYS A 88 -17.51 14.78 -3.35
N ASP A 89 -16.88 14.09 -2.37
CA ASP A 89 -17.55 13.10 -1.54
C ASP A 89 -18.63 13.71 -0.64
N ALA A 90 -18.42 14.95 -0.15
CA ALA A 90 -19.42 15.67 0.64
C ALA A 90 -20.66 16.03 -0.21
N VAL A 91 -20.42 16.52 -1.43
CA VAL A 91 -21.50 16.81 -2.39
C VAL A 91 -22.29 15.55 -2.74
N MET A 92 -21.57 14.44 -2.99
CA MET A 92 -22.20 13.14 -3.22
C MET A 92 -23.07 12.70 -2.04
N GLY A 93 -22.55 12.81 -0.82
CA GLY A 93 -23.29 12.43 0.39
C GLY A 93 -24.56 13.25 0.59
N GLU A 94 -24.55 14.54 0.22
CA GLU A 94 -25.72 15.41 0.27
C GLU A 94 -26.79 14.97 -0.72
N HIS A 95 -26.44 14.86 -1.99
CA HIS A 95 -27.38 14.42 -3.04
C HIS A 95 -27.90 13.00 -2.81
N LEU A 96 -27.05 12.09 -2.31
CA LEU A 96 -27.43 10.71 -2.05
C LEU A 96 -28.50 10.58 -0.97
N ARG A 97 -28.50 11.46 0.05
CA ARG A 97 -29.52 11.46 1.10
C ARG A 97 -30.93 11.75 0.59
N HIS A 98 -31.04 12.49 -0.49
CA HIS A 98 -32.30 12.85 -1.12
C HIS A 98 -32.67 11.94 -2.30
N PHE A 99 -31.83 10.97 -2.64
CA PHE A 99 -32.06 10.07 -3.75
C PHE A 99 -32.87 8.85 -3.33
N ALA A 100 -34.17 8.86 -3.64
CA ALA A 100 -35.13 7.85 -3.20
C ALA A 100 -35.19 6.59 -4.10
N ARG A 101 -34.51 6.59 -5.26
CA ARG A 101 -34.58 5.48 -6.21
C ARG A 101 -33.55 4.40 -5.87
N GLU A 102 -33.87 3.13 -6.13
CA GLU A 102 -32.93 2.03 -5.96
C GLU A 102 -31.78 2.07 -6.98
N GLU A 103 -32.06 2.59 -8.18
CA GLU A 103 -31.12 2.70 -9.29
C GLU A 103 -31.35 3.98 -10.10
N GLY A 104 -30.26 4.62 -10.53
CA GLY A 104 -30.34 5.80 -11.39
C GLY A 104 -29.15 6.74 -11.24
N VAL A 105 -29.10 7.79 -12.06
CA VAL A 105 -28.13 8.87 -11.94
C VAL A 105 -28.60 9.85 -10.87
N VAL A 106 -27.74 10.11 -9.90
CA VAL A 106 -28.02 10.99 -8.76
C VAL A 106 -27.82 12.45 -9.16
N PHE A 107 -26.66 12.76 -9.76
CA PHE A 107 -26.35 14.06 -10.36
C PHE A 107 -25.17 13.93 -11.32
N ILE A 108 -24.96 14.95 -12.15
CA ILE A 108 -23.79 15.06 -13.03
C ILE A 108 -22.97 16.26 -12.57
N GLY A 109 -21.75 15.97 -12.08
CA GLY A 109 -20.80 17.01 -11.64
C GLY A 109 -19.85 17.41 -12.78
N LYS A 110 -19.62 18.71 -12.98
CA LYS A 110 -18.65 19.26 -13.93
C LYS A 110 -17.45 19.84 -13.20
N ALA A 111 -16.24 19.44 -13.59
CA ALA A 111 -14.99 19.96 -13.02
C ALA A 111 -13.95 20.21 -14.10
N GLN A 112 -13.21 21.31 -14.00
CA GLN A 112 -11.99 21.51 -14.79
C GLN A 112 -10.81 20.81 -14.13
N GLU A 113 -10.13 19.94 -14.88
CA GLU A 113 -8.99 19.20 -14.38
C GLU A 113 -7.91 19.04 -15.45
N ASN A 114 -6.67 18.99 -14.99
CA ASN A 114 -5.53 18.69 -15.85
C ASN A 114 -5.59 17.23 -16.30
N THR A 115 -5.85 17.02 -17.59
CA THR A 115 -6.07 15.69 -18.18
C THR A 115 -5.20 15.52 -19.43
N PRO A 116 -4.58 14.34 -19.63
CA PRO A 116 -3.89 14.05 -20.88
C PRO A 116 -4.88 14.00 -22.06
N VAL A 117 -4.64 14.87 -23.04
CA VAL A 117 -5.43 14.95 -24.27
C VAL A 117 -4.52 14.96 -25.49
N PHE A 118 -5.07 14.74 -26.68
CA PHE A 118 -4.33 14.87 -27.91
C PHE A 118 -4.59 16.22 -28.54
N ARG A 119 -3.49 16.87 -29.00
CA ARG A 119 -3.52 18.15 -29.71
C ARG A 119 -2.71 18.07 -30.99
N THR A 120 -3.06 18.89 -31.96
CA THR A 120 -2.31 19.04 -33.19
C THR A 120 -1.24 20.10 -33.00
N GLU A 121 0.01 19.75 -33.28
CA GLU A 121 1.16 20.66 -33.35
C GLU A 121 1.65 20.75 -34.80
N ARG A 122 2.18 21.90 -35.20
CA ARG A 122 2.87 22.05 -36.49
C ARG A 122 4.32 21.63 -36.31
N ARG A 123 4.73 20.62 -37.08
CA ARG A 123 6.12 20.19 -37.18
C ARG A 123 6.67 20.54 -38.57
N ARG A 124 7.99 20.66 -38.69
CA ARG A 124 8.65 20.82 -39.99
C ARG A 124 9.26 19.49 -40.41
N SER A 125 9.09 19.13 -41.67
CA SER A 125 9.73 17.96 -42.26
C SER A 125 11.27 18.16 -42.28
N PRO A 126 12.06 17.23 -41.76
CA PRO A 126 13.51 17.33 -41.77
C PRO A 126 14.08 17.29 -43.19
N THR A 127 13.36 16.70 -44.15
CA THR A 127 13.81 16.58 -45.54
C THR A 127 13.36 17.73 -46.43
N THR A 128 12.16 18.27 -46.24
CA THR A 128 11.59 19.29 -47.14
C THR A 128 11.44 20.67 -46.48
N GLY A 129 11.69 20.80 -45.18
CA GLY A 129 11.47 22.03 -44.41
C GLY A 129 10.01 22.47 -44.31
N ARG A 130 9.08 21.80 -45.00
CA ARG A 130 7.67 22.18 -45.06
C ARG A 130 6.94 21.86 -43.73
N PRO A 131 6.06 22.73 -43.26
CA PRO A 131 5.26 22.48 -42.08
C PRO A 131 4.21 21.40 -42.35
N TYR A 132 4.03 20.46 -41.39
CA TYR A 132 2.97 19.47 -41.42
C TYR A 132 2.34 19.35 -40.03
N PRO A 133 1.03 19.07 -39.95
CA PRO A 133 0.35 18.84 -38.69
C PRO A 133 0.72 17.47 -38.12
N TRP A 134 0.98 17.42 -36.80
CA TRP A 134 1.26 16.20 -36.07
C TRP A 134 0.45 16.13 -34.79
N ILE A 135 -0.05 14.94 -34.44
CA ILE A 135 -0.78 14.70 -33.19
C ILE A 135 0.21 14.38 -32.08
N VAL A 136 0.05 15.07 -30.95
CA VAL A 136 0.85 14.85 -29.74
C VAL A 136 -0.02 14.75 -28.51
N ARG A 137 0.44 13.95 -27.55
CA ARG A 137 -0.23 13.84 -26.25
C ARG A 137 0.33 14.92 -25.31
N ARG A 138 -0.57 15.79 -24.81
CA ARG A 138 -0.24 16.88 -23.88
C ARG A 138 -1.23 16.89 -22.72
N SER A 139 -0.83 17.47 -21.59
CA SER A 139 -1.76 17.77 -20.51
C SER A 139 -2.44 19.12 -20.73
N ALA A 140 -3.74 19.17 -20.55
CA ALA A 140 -4.51 20.40 -20.65
C ALA A 140 -5.62 20.45 -19.59
N MET A 141 -5.98 21.68 -19.20
CA MET A 141 -7.17 21.93 -18.38
C MET A 141 -8.41 21.75 -19.25
N VAL A 142 -9.18 20.69 -18.96
CA VAL A 142 -10.38 20.34 -19.70
C VAL A 142 -11.51 19.99 -18.76
N ASN A 143 -12.75 20.15 -19.24
CA ASN A 143 -13.92 19.75 -18.47
C ASN A 143 -14.00 18.23 -18.39
N ASN A 144 -14.21 17.73 -17.18
CA ASN A 144 -14.54 16.36 -16.89
C ASN A 144 -15.95 16.31 -16.29
N TYR A 145 -16.75 15.36 -16.72
CA TYR A 145 -18.10 15.14 -16.23
C TYR A 145 -18.13 13.90 -15.36
N TYR A 146 -18.52 14.06 -14.11
CA TYR A 146 -18.69 13.02 -13.12
C TYR A 146 -20.14 12.62 -13.04
N ILE A 147 -20.50 11.49 -13.59
CA ILE A 147 -21.84 10.92 -13.51
C ILE A 147 -21.89 10.08 -12.24
N TYR A 148 -22.43 10.64 -11.16
CA TYR A 148 -22.67 9.92 -9.92
C TYR A 148 -23.98 9.17 -10.01
N ALA A 149 -23.92 7.87 -9.75
CA ALA A 149 -25.07 6.99 -9.91
C ALA A 149 -25.14 5.97 -8.77
N VAL A 150 -26.32 5.42 -8.56
CA VAL A 150 -26.57 4.26 -7.71
C VAL A 150 -26.95 3.10 -8.62
N ASP A 151 -26.24 2.01 -8.50
CA ASP A 151 -26.56 0.73 -9.12
C ASP A 151 -27.25 -0.18 -8.11
N ARG A 152 -28.22 -0.95 -8.56
CA ARG A 152 -29.00 -1.85 -7.71
C ARG A 152 -28.11 -2.85 -6.96
N ASP A 153 -27.11 -3.40 -7.64
CA ASP A 153 -26.24 -4.45 -7.10
C ASP A 153 -24.98 -3.90 -6.43
N PHE A 154 -24.46 -2.76 -6.94
CA PHE A 154 -23.18 -2.19 -6.49
C PHE A 154 -23.34 -1.02 -5.52
N GLY A 155 -24.53 -0.42 -5.43
CA GLY A 155 -24.71 0.81 -4.68
C GLY A 155 -24.08 2.02 -5.37
N PRO A 156 -23.64 3.04 -4.61
CA PRO A 156 -23.07 4.27 -5.16
C PRO A 156 -21.75 4.04 -5.88
N PHE A 157 -21.63 4.63 -7.07
CA PHE A 157 -20.41 4.65 -7.88
C PHE A 157 -20.38 5.91 -8.74
N PHE A 158 -19.28 6.16 -9.45
CA PHE A 158 -19.28 7.17 -10.50
C PHE A 158 -18.50 6.76 -11.74
N LEU A 159 -18.96 7.28 -12.88
CA LEU A 159 -18.25 7.31 -14.14
C LEU A 159 -17.79 8.74 -14.44
N LYS A 160 -16.49 8.95 -14.54
CA LYS A 160 -15.90 10.24 -14.90
C LYS A 160 -15.49 10.21 -16.36
N PHE A 161 -16.09 11.04 -17.20
CA PHE A 161 -15.72 11.21 -18.61
C PHE A 161 -14.92 12.49 -18.82
N CYS A 162 -13.80 12.39 -19.53
CA CYS A 162 -13.16 13.52 -20.14
C CYS A 162 -14.03 13.96 -21.34
N SER A 163 -14.42 15.25 -21.40
CA SER A 163 -15.23 15.75 -22.52
C SER A 163 -14.44 15.87 -23.83
N TYR A 164 -13.13 15.73 -23.78
CA TYR A 164 -12.22 15.86 -24.91
C TYR A 164 -11.91 14.50 -25.54
N PHE A 165 -11.84 14.48 -26.90
CA PHE A 165 -11.42 13.29 -27.61
C PHE A 165 -10.03 12.79 -27.09
N PRO A 166 -9.82 11.49 -26.86
CA PRO A 166 -10.63 10.33 -27.20
C PRO A 166 -11.66 9.91 -26.13
N PHE A 167 -12.12 10.83 -25.30
CA PHE A 167 -13.18 10.62 -24.29
C PHE A 167 -12.81 9.55 -23.25
N ASN A 168 -11.57 9.53 -22.82
CA ASN A 168 -11.14 8.61 -21.77
C ASN A 168 -11.98 8.83 -20.51
N ALA A 169 -12.40 7.74 -19.90
CA ALA A 169 -13.22 7.77 -18.71
C ALA A 169 -12.54 7.04 -17.55
N LYS A 170 -13.12 7.16 -16.36
CA LYS A 170 -12.75 6.40 -15.17
C LYS A 170 -14.00 5.90 -14.47
N LEU A 171 -13.98 4.66 -14.05
CA LEU A 171 -14.98 4.07 -13.16
C LEU A 171 -14.40 4.02 -11.74
N CYS A 172 -15.15 4.53 -10.76
CA CYS A 172 -14.85 4.36 -9.35
C CYS A 172 -15.99 3.63 -8.67
N LEU A 173 -15.68 2.56 -7.97
CA LEU A 173 -16.63 1.75 -7.21
C LEU A 173 -16.10 1.45 -5.81
N ASN A 174 -17.03 1.11 -4.91
CA ASN A 174 -16.76 0.75 -3.53
C ASN A 174 -17.26 -0.68 -3.26
N GLY A 175 -16.35 -1.57 -2.84
CA GLY A 175 -16.70 -2.96 -2.58
C GLY A 175 -17.48 -3.17 -1.29
N HIS A 176 -17.39 -2.25 -0.31
CA HIS A 176 -18.20 -2.32 0.90
C HIS A 176 -19.66 -1.97 0.62
N GLU A 177 -19.90 -0.99 -0.25
CA GLU A 177 -21.26 -0.66 -0.68
C GLU A 177 -21.89 -1.81 -1.49
N TYR A 178 -21.10 -2.44 -2.37
CA TYR A 178 -21.51 -3.68 -3.01
C TYR A 178 -21.90 -4.75 -1.99
N ALA A 179 -21.08 -4.97 -0.95
CA ALA A 179 -21.39 -5.96 0.07
C ALA A 179 -22.67 -5.64 0.84
N LYS A 180 -22.89 -4.36 1.23
CA LYS A 180 -24.11 -3.90 1.90
C LYS A 180 -25.36 -4.17 1.04
N ARG A 181 -25.30 -3.85 -0.26
CA ARG A 181 -26.41 -4.11 -1.19
C ARG A 181 -26.72 -5.59 -1.31
N GLN A 182 -25.69 -6.43 -1.48
CA GLN A 182 -25.85 -7.87 -1.59
C GLN A 182 -26.40 -8.53 -0.28
N LEU A 183 -26.01 -8.00 0.89
CA LEU A 183 -26.58 -8.46 2.17
C LEU A 183 -28.06 -8.10 2.27
N GLY A 184 -28.43 -6.85 1.94
CA GLY A 184 -29.83 -6.41 1.93
C GLY A 184 -30.71 -7.23 0.99
N GLN A 185 -30.26 -7.48 -0.25
CA GLN A 185 -30.97 -8.31 -1.23
C GLN A 185 -31.17 -9.76 -0.76
N LYS A 186 -30.27 -10.28 0.09
CA LYS A 186 -30.36 -11.64 0.65
C LYS A 186 -31.07 -11.71 1.99
N GLY A 187 -31.57 -10.59 2.50
CA GLY A 187 -32.25 -10.54 3.79
C GLY A 187 -31.33 -10.81 5.00
N ILE A 188 -30.00 -10.65 4.85
CA ILE A 188 -29.06 -10.89 5.94
C ILE A 188 -28.93 -9.60 6.76
N ALA A 189 -29.31 -9.66 8.03
CA ALA A 189 -29.23 -8.53 8.94
C ALA A 189 -27.78 -8.11 9.20
N PHE A 190 -27.50 -6.81 9.13
CA PHE A 190 -26.19 -6.24 9.40
C PHE A 190 -26.29 -4.83 9.97
N GLU A 191 -25.27 -4.40 10.69
CA GLU A 191 -25.06 -3.03 11.13
C GLU A 191 -23.89 -2.43 10.33
N ALA A 192 -24.13 -1.29 9.67
CA ALA A 192 -23.15 -0.66 8.82
C ALA A 192 -22.19 0.26 9.58
N LEU A 193 -20.94 0.30 9.16
CA LEU A 193 -20.05 1.46 9.29
C LEU A 193 -20.25 2.37 8.08
N ASP A 194 -19.81 3.63 8.15
CA ASP A 194 -19.83 4.53 7.00
C ASP A 194 -19.28 3.82 5.74
N ASN A 195 -18.06 3.28 5.83
CA ASN A 195 -17.47 2.47 4.76
C ASN A 195 -17.03 1.12 5.32
N GLY A 196 -17.96 0.19 5.50
CA GLY A 196 -17.71 -1.14 6.06
C GLY A 196 -18.93 -1.71 6.76
N ILE A 197 -18.71 -2.79 7.52
CA ILE A 197 -19.76 -3.52 8.26
C ILE A 197 -19.28 -3.73 9.69
N LEU A 198 -20.10 -3.32 10.66
CA LEU A 198 -19.83 -3.44 12.08
C LEU A 198 -20.24 -4.79 12.64
N ARG A 199 -21.44 -5.24 12.26
CA ARG A 199 -22.00 -6.55 12.67
C ARG A 199 -22.70 -7.19 11.49
N CYS A 200 -22.69 -8.50 11.44
CA CYS A 200 -23.41 -9.28 10.44
C CYS A 200 -23.94 -10.56 11.08
N ALA A 201 -25.19 -10.91 10.79
CA ALA A 201 -25.80 -12.14 11.28
C ALA A 201 -25.11 -13.40 10.73
N ASP A 202 -24.57 -13.32 9.50
CA ASP A 202 -23.79 -14.41 8.87
C ASP A 202 -22.43 -13.89 8.35
N PRO A 203 -21.39 -13.92 9.19
CA PRO A 203 -20.05 -13.49 8.81
C PRO A 203 -19.43 -14.30 7.65
N LYS A 204 -19.74 -15.59 7.56
CA LYS A 204 -19.21 -16.45 6.47
C LYS A 204 -19.82 -16.06 5.14
N ARG A 205 -21.11 -15.81 5.13
CA ARG A 205 -21.81 -15.36 3.92
C ARG A 205 -21.34 -13.96 3.48
N LEU A 206 -21.13 -13.06 4.45
CA LEU A 206 -20.54 -11.74 4.19
C LEU A 206 -19.17 -11.87 3.49
N GLN A 207 -18.27 -12.71 4.01
CA GLN A 207 -16.97 -12.94 3.40
C GLN A 207 -17.09 -13.49 1.98
N THR A 208 -17.99 -14.46 1.75
CA THR A 208 -18.29 -15.00 0.42
C THR A 208 -18.80 -13.92 -0.55
N ILE A 209 -19.63 -13.00 -0.06
CA ILE A 209 -20.12 -11.87 -0.86
C ILE A 209 -18.97 -10.94 -1.24
N CYS A 210 -18.09 -10.58 -0.31
CA CYS A 210 -16.92 -9.74 -0.57
C CYS A 210 -15.98 -10.39 -1.61
N GLU A 211 -15.75 -11.68 -1.50
CA GLU A 211 -14.96 -12.47 -2.46
C GLU A 211 -15.62 -12.56 -3.83
N GLY A 212 -16.94 -12.56 -3.86
CA GLY A 212 -17.75 -12.64 -5.06
C GLY A 212 -17.72 -11.39 -5.95
N LEU A 213 -17.11 -10.28 -5.52
CA LEU A 213 -16.88 -9.10 -6.38
C LEU A 213 -15.75 -9.40 -7.38
N SER A 214 -16.11 -9.86 -8.56
CA SER A 214 -15.19 -10.35 -9.59
C SER A 214 -14.98 -9.35 -10.73
N ALA A 215 -13.93 -9.59 -11.54
CA ALA A 215 -13.66 -8.85 -12.76
C ALA A 215 -14.85 -8.85 -13.73
N GLY A 216 -15.53 -10.00 -13.88
CA GLY A 216 -16.72 -10.12 -14.73
C GLY A 216 -17.89 -9.26 -14.28
N LYS A 217 -18.15 -9.19 -12.97
CA LYS A 217 -19.19 -8.32 -12.41
C LYS A 217 -18.89 -6.84 -12.63
N ILE A 218 -17.63 -6.44 -12.45
CA ILE A 218 -17.19 -5.06 -12.69
C ILE A 218 -17.32 -4.68 -14.17
N ASP A 219 -16.94 -5.56 -15.08
CA ASP A 219 -17.15 -5.34 -16.52
C ASP A 219 -18.65 -5.26 -16.88
N ALA A 220 -19.47 -6.13 -16.31
CA ALA A 220 -20.92 -6.12 -16.49
C ALA A 220 -21.55 -4.78 -16.02
N LEU A 221 -21.12 -4.27 -14.85
CA LEU A 221 -21.54 -2.94 -14.37
C LEU A 221 -21.20 -1.86 -15.41
N LEU A 222 -19.95 -1.81 -15.88
CA LEU A 222 -19.55 -0.84 -16.89
C LEU A 222 -20.40 -0.96 -18.18
N ARG A 223 -20.58 -2.18 -18.69
CA ARG A 223 -21.36 -2.41 -19.92
C ARG A 223 -22.82 -2.01 -19.75
N LYS A 224 -23.45 -2.30 -18.60
CA LYS A 224 -24.81 -1.86 -18.26
C LYS A 224 -24.92 -0.34 -18.36
N TRP A 225 -24.08 0.38 -17.66
CA TRP A 225 -24.17 1.84 -17.58
C TRP A 225 -23.75 2.55 -18.87
N LEU A 226 -22.81 2.02 -19.65
CA LEU A 226 -22.49 2.54 -20.98
C LEU A 226 -23.65 2.42 -21.98
N ARG A 227 -24.65 1.54 -21.76
CA ARG A 227 -25.86 1.47 -22.58
C ARG A 227 -26.91 2.49 -22.14
N LEU A 228 -26.96 2.80 -20.85
CA LEU A 228 -27.94 3.71 -20.26
C LEU A 228 -27.56 5.19 -20.42
N LEU A 229 -26.25 5.47 -20.43
CA LEU A 229 -25.69 6.82 -20.45
C LEU A 229 -25.42 7.33 -21.88
N PRO A 230 -25.40 8.66 -22.10
CA PRO A 230 -24.95 9.26 -23.34
C PRO A 230 -23.55 8.78 -23.71
N HIS A 231 -23.43 8.28 -24.94
CA HIS A 231 -22.18 7.71 -25.42
C HIS A 231 -21.48 8.69 -26.40
N PRO A 232 -20.17 8.97 -26.23
CA PRO A 232 -19.45 9.90 -27.10
C PRO A 232 -19.24 9.35 -28.52
N PHE A 233 -19.09 8.03 -28.65
CA PHE A 233 -18.92 7.35 -29.95
C PHE A 233 -20.28 6.93 -30.55
N THR A 234 -20.40 7.03 -31.87
CA THR A 234 -21.58 6.62 -32.59
C THR A 234 -21.74 5.09 -32.63
N GLY A 235 -22.91 4.62 -33.11
CA GLY A 235 -23.13 3.20 -33.38
C GLY A 235 -22.14 2.62 -34.40
N ALA A 236 -21.84 3.41 -35.46
CA ALA A 236 -20.86 3.04 -36.48
C ALA A 236 -19.44 2.89 -35.89
N ASP A 237 -19.02 3.85 -35.06
CA ASP A 237 -17.71 3.75 -34.38
C ASP A 237 -17.58 2.47 -33.55
N ARG A 238 -18.63 2.18 -32.78
CA ARG A 238 -18.66 0.99 -31.93
C ARG A 238 -18.68 -0.32 -32.73
N LYS A 239 -19.35 -0.35 -33.87
CA LYS A 239 -19.35 -1.49 -34.80
C LYS A 239 -17.98 -1.68 -35.45
N ALA A 240 -17.27 -0.59 -35.74
CA ALA A 240 -15.91 -0.59 -36.26
C ALA A 240 -14.82 -0.93 -35.18
N GLY A 241 -15.24 -1.32 -33.98
CA GLY A 241 -14.30 -1.77 -32.93
C GLY A 241 -13.85 -0.71 -31.93
N TYR A 242 -14.28 0.55 -32.07
CA TYR A 242 -13.95 1.62 -31.11
C TYR A 242 -14.85 1.52 -29.86
N ARG A 243 -14.57 0.47 -29.05
CA ARG A 243 -15.30 0.17 -27.83
C ARG A 243 -14.43 0.40 -26.62
N TYR A 244 -15.06 0.79 -25.51
CA TYR A 244 -14.37 0.94 -24.25
C TYR A 244 -13.89 -0.41 -23.72
N ASP A 245 -12.64 -0.41 -23.27
CA ASP A 245 -12.00 -1.45 -22.46
C ASP A 245 -11.69 -0.90 -21.06
N ILE A 246 -11.35 -1.77 -20.13
CA ILE A 246 -11.15 -1.44 -18.72
C ILE A 246 -9.81 -1.95 -18.21
N SER A 247 -9.11 -1.13 -17.42
CA SER A 247 -7.89 -1.51 -16.75
C SER A 247 -7.81 -0.93 -15.33
N ILE A 248 -7.07 -1.61 -14.45
CA ILE A 248 -6.90 -1.21 -13.06
C ILE A 248 -5.90 -0.05 -12.98
N LEU A 249 -6.35 1.11 -12.47
CA LEU A 249 -5.50 2.25 -12.17
C LEU A 249 -5.01 2.21 -10.73
N GLN A 250 -5.93 1.95 -9.80
CA GLN A 250 -5.69 1.85 -8.37
C GLN A 250 -6.68 0.85 -7.77
N ALA A 251 -6.23 0.04 -6.83
CA ALA A 251 -7.08 -0.84 -6.06
C ALA A 251 -6.72 -0.75 -4.58
N GLU A 252 -7.74 -0.67 -3.73
CA GLU A 252 -7.62 -0.65 -2.27
C GLU A 252 -8.26 -1.93 -1.71
N PHE A 253 -7.48 -2.65 -0.90
CA PHE A 253 -7.89 -3.89 -0.26
C PHE A 253 -7.85 -3.70 1.25
N SER A 254 -8.98 -3.90 1.92
CA SER A 254 -9.10 -3.69 3.36
C SER A 254 -9.34 -4.99 4.11
N THR A 255 -8.68 -5.13 5.25
CA THR A 255 -9.00 -6.07 6.32
C THR A 255 -9.57 -5.27 7.48
N THR A 256 -10.83 -5.48 7.80
CA THR A 256 -11.55 -4.79 8.88
C THR A 256 -11.75 -5.77 10.02
N GLN A 257 -11.21 -5.43 11.19
CA GLN A 257 -11.36 -6.21 12.43
C GLN A 257 -12.18 -5.39 13.44
N VAL A 258 -13.39 -5.83 13.69
CA VAL A 258 -14.30 -5.18 14.62
C VAL A 258 -14.01 -5.65 16.03
N LEU A 259 -13.75 -4.70 16.92
CA LEU A 259 -13.48 -4.96 18.34
C LEU A 259 -14.77 -4.90 19.16
N ASP A 260 -14.79 -5.67 20.25
CA ASP A 260 -15.93 -5.71 21.16
C ASP A 260 -16.18 -4.36 21.86
N ARG A 261 -15.13 -3.60 22.17
CA ARG A 261 -15.19 -2.27 22.79
C ARG A 261 -14.19 -1.30 22.16
N PRO A 262 -14.52 0.01 22.05
CA PRO A 262 -13.63 1.03 21.51
C PRO A 262 -12.27 1.13 22.22
N VAL A 263 -12.25 0.90 23.55
CA VAL A 263 -11.03 0.96 24.35
C VAL A 263 -9.97 -0.05 23.91
N HIS A 264 -10.37 -1.25 23.46
CA HIS A 264 -9.43 -2.28 23.03
C HIS A 264 -8.71 -1.90 21.74
N GLY A 265 -9.34 -1.13 20.92
CA GLY A 265 -8.69 -0.60 19.76
C GLY A 265 -7.65 0.49 20.10
N ARG A 266 -7.96 1.36 21.04
CA ARG A 266 -7.00 2.35 21.53
C ARG A 266 -5.78 1.64 22.16
N LEU A 267 -6.03 0.65 23.01
CA LEU A 267 -4.97 -0.17 23.61
C LEU A 267 -4.13 -0.86 22.54
N PHE A 268 -4.76 -1.39 21.49
CA PHE A 268 -4.06 -1.98 20.36
C PHE A 268 -3.07 -1.00 19.73
N PHE A 269 -3.51 0.22 19.38
CA PHE A 269 -2.64 1.22 18.77
C PHE A 269 -1.54 1.70 19.70
N GLU A 270 -1.85 1.95 20.96
CA GLU A 270 -0.86 2.34 21.96
C GLU A 270 0.23 1.26 22.08
N GLN A 271 -0.19 0.00 22.08
CA GLN A 271 0.74 -1.12 22.18
C GLN A 271 1.54 -1.32 20.89
N VAL A 272 0.89 -1.23 19.71
CA VAL A 272 1.59 -1.29 18.40
C VAL A 272 2.64 -0.20 18.29
N ILE A 273 2.31 1.03 18.65
CA ILE A 273 3.27 2.14 18.64
C ILE A 273 4.41 1.83 19.61
N ARG A 274 4.11 1.43 20.84
CA ARG A 274 5.10 1.12 21.85
C ARG A 274 6.04 -0.01 21.45
N GLU A 275 5.50 -1.08 20.82
CA GLU A 275 6.25 -2.28 20.47
C GLU A 275 6.98 -2.18 19.14
N ASN A 276 6.48 -1.39 18.19
CA ASN A 276 6.94 -1.39 16.81
C ASN A 276 7.55 -0.07 16.31
N LEU A 277 7.80 0.89 17.19
CA LEU A 277 8.54 2.11 16.84
C LEU A 277 9.95 1.84 16.28
N ASP A 278 10.50 0.65 16.57
CA ASP A 278 11.81 0.22 16.06
C ASP A 278 11.74 -0.47 14.69
N LEU A 279 10.55 -0.83 14.21
CA LEU A 279 10.32 -1.43 12.90
C LEU A 279 10.37 -0.38 11.79
N GLY A 280 11.57 0.00 11.41
CA GLY A 280 11.82 1.10 10.50
C GLY A 280 11.75 2.41 11.26
N ARG A 281 12.91 2.91 11.68
CA ARG A 281 13.01 4.22 12.32
C ARG A 281 12.04 5.19 11.65
N PRO A 282 11.09 5.79 12.37
CA PRO A 282 10.36 6.92 11.84
C PRO A 282 11.41 8.01 11.61
N GLU A 283 11.90 8.14 10.37
CA GLU A 283 12.81 9.23 10.00
C GLU A 283 12.16 10.58 10.24
N GLU A 284 10.84 10.60 10.34
CA GLU A 284 10.04 11.80 10.59
C GLU A 284 8.74 11.44 11.29
N VAL A 285 8.51 11.99 12.46
CA VAL A 285 7.16 12.17 13.02
C VAL A 285 6.60 13.45 12.36
N GLN A 286 5.91 13.30 11.24
CA GLN A 286 5.26 14.43 10.59
C GLN A 286 3.82 14.54 11.05
N LEU A 287 3.49 15.61 11.72
CA LEU A 287 2.12 16.14 11.81
C LEU A 287 1.79 16.71 10.41
N ILE A 288 1.14 15.90 9.57
CA ILE A 288 0.78 16.36 8.22
C ILE A 288 -0.67 16.82 8.24
N PHE A 289 -0.85 18.13 8.26
CA PHE A 289 -2.08 18.76 7.86
C PHE A 289 -2.21 18.65 6.32
N ASN A 290 -3.11 17.79 5.83
CA ASN A 290 -3.64 17.74 4.45
C ASN A 290 -2.64 17.97 3.28
N ARG A 291 -1.55 17.23 3.13
CA ARG A 291 -0.70 17.33 1.95
C ARG A 291 -0.79 16.08 1.06
N ARG A 292 -1.19 16.28 -0.20
CA ARG A 292 -1.19 15.29 -1.27
C ARG A 292 0.25 14.87 -1.59
N ILE A 293 0.54 13.57 -1.54
CA ILE A 293 1.87 13.03 -1.86
C ILE A 293 2.02 12.97 -3.39
N PRO A 294 3.06 13.61 -3.99
CA PRO A 294 3.30 13.56 -5.43
C PRO A 294 3.69 12.16 -5.92
N ARG A 295 3.42 11.88 -7.19
CA ARG A 295 3.64 10.59 -7.87
C ARG A 295 5.12 10.13 -7.95
N ASN A 296 6.08 11.01 -7.75
CA ASN A 296 7.52 10.79 -8.01
C ASN A 296 8.36 10.51 -6.75
N THR A 297 7.77 9.96 -5.70
CA THR A 297 8.54 9.59 -4.51
C THR A 297 9.39 8.36 -4.80
N GLN A 298 10.70 8.48 -4.67
CA GLN A 298 11.64 7.36 -4.81
C GLN A 298 11.27 6.20 -3.89
N ALA A 299 11.48 4.97 -4.35
CA ALA A 299 11.16 3.72 -3.66
C ALA A 299 11.97 3.59 -2.35
N ARG A 300 11.45 4.14 -1.24
CA ARG A 300 11.97 3.93 0.12
C ARG A 300 10.90 3.30 0.98
N PHE A 301 11.28 2.34 1.83
CA PHE A 301 10.44 1.93 2.94
C PHE A 301 10.41 3.07 3.96
N ARG A 302 9.23 3.59 4.23
CA ARG A 302 9.01 4.58 5.28
C ARG A 302 7.85 4.13 6.12
N THR A 303 8.04 4.11 7.43
CA THR A 303 6.96 3.95 8.41
C THR A 303 6.69 5.32 9.03
N ARG A 304 5.43 5.74 9.01
CA ARG A 304 5.00 7.01 9.60
C ARG A 304 3.80 6.79 10.50
N VAL A 305 3.83 7.42 11.67
CA VAL A 305 2.65 7.60 12.50
C VAL A 305 2.10 9.00 12.20
N VAL A 306 0.90 9.06 11.67
CA VAL A 306 0.22 10.31 11.33
C VAL A 306 -1.00 10.44 12.22
N THR A 307 -1.09 11.55 12.95
CA THR A 307 -2.31 11.91 13.68
C THR A 307 -3.13 12.85 12.81
N HIS A 308 -4.36 12.46 12.50
CA HIS A 308 -5.35 13.30 11.85
C HIS A 308 -6.50 13.44 12.84
N ASP A 309 -6.77 14.66 13.30
CA ASP A 309 -7.84 14.95 14.25
C ASP A 309 -7.85 14.01 15.49
N VAL A 310 -6.73 13.83 16.17
CA VAL A 310 -6.59 12.95 17.36
C VAL A 310 -6.56 11.45 17.06
N THR A 311 -6.85 10.99 15.85
CA THR A 311 -6.81 9.55 15.53
C THR A 311 -5.48 9.17 14.89
N PRO A 312 -4.61 8.42 15.57
CA PRO A 312 -3.33 7.99 15.00
C PRO A 312 -3.54 6.99 13.87
N SER A 313 -2.69 7.03 12.84
CA SER A 313 -2.63 6.03 11.79
C SER A 313 -1.20 5.59 11.51
N LEU A 314 -1.01 4.28 11.38
CA LEU A 314 0.25 3.70 10.92
C LEU A 314 0.25 3.66 9.39
N ASN A 315 1.31 4.15 8.77
CA ASN A 315 1.46 4.13 7.32
C ASN A 315 2.78 3.51 6.94
N VAL A 316 2.73 2.43 6.15
CA VAL A 316 3.89 1.73 5.60
C VAL A 316 3.90 1.93 4.09
N TYR A 317 5.02 2.39 3.53
CA TYR A 317 5.16 2.67 2.11
C TYR A 317 6.14 1.71 1.46
N TYR A 318 5.72 1.12 0.34
CA TYR A 318 6.57 0.30 -0.51
C TYR A 318 6.37 0.72 -1.97
N LYS A 319 7.39 1.29 -2.61
CA LYS A 319 7.29 1.86 -3.97
C LYS A 319 6.07 2.80 -4.08
N ASN A 320 5.11 2.46 -4.94
CA ASN A 320 3.86 3.20 -5.12
C ASN A 320 2.69 2.62 -4.31
N THR A 321 2.96 1.67 -3.44
CA THR A 321 1.96 1.02 -2.58
C THR A 321 2.03 1.57 -1.16
N ARG A 322 0.88 1.77 -0.56
CA ARG A 322 0.74 2.19 0.84
C ARG A 322 -0.10 1.18 1.59
N ILE A 323 0.35 0.76 2.75
CA ILE A 323 -0.48 0.09 3.75
C ILE A 323 -0.79 1.12 4.83
N LYS A 324 -2.06 1.36 5.09
CA LYS A 324 -2.54 2.25 6.15
C LYS A 324 -3.32 1.45 7.15
N GLN A 325 -3.01 1.61 8.43
CA GLN A 325 -3.78 1.02 9.52
C GLN A 325 -4.28 2.13 10.44
N TYR A 326 -5.54 2.07 10.82
CA TYR A 326 -6.20 3.10 11.63
C TYR A 326 -7.48 2.57 12.27
N HIS A 327 -7.97 3.32 13.27
CA HIS A 327 -9.29 3.09 13.86
C HIS A 327 -10.37 3.73 12.99
N LYS A 328 -11.25 2.89 12.49
CA LYS A 328 -12.46 3.30 11.78
C LYS A 328 -13.58 3.53 12.79
N GLU A 329 -14.05 4.79 12.88
CA GLU A 329 -15.16 5.21 13.75
C GLU A 329 -15.03 4.76 15.22
N ASN A 330 -13.79 4.64 15.70
CA ASN A 330 -13.46 4.09 17.03
C ASN A 330 -14.05 2.70 17.32
N ARG A 331 -14.49 1.95 16.31
CA ARG A 331 -15.20 0.65 16.44
C ARG A 331 -14.42 -0.50 15.81
N ALA A 332 -13.64 -0.24 14.78
CA ALA A 332 -12.91 -1.26 14.05
C ALA A 332 -11.47 -0.85 13.75
N LEU A 333 -10.56 -1.81 13.85
CA LEU A 333 -9.21 -1.69 13.31
C LEU A 333 -9.28 -1.97 11.82
N ARG A 334 -8.81 -1.03 11.01
CA ARG A 334 -8.78 -1.17 9.57
C ARG A 334 -7.36 -1.12 9.04
N THR A 335 -6.99 -2.15 8.30
CA THR A 335 -5.72 -2.25 7.58
C THR A 335 -6.03 -2.23 6.10
N GLU A 336 -5.55 -1.22 5.39
CA GLU A 336 -5.83 -0.98 3.96
C GLU A 336 -4.54 -0.99 3.15
N THR A 337 -4.44 -1.86 2.16
CA THR A 337 -3.38 -1.80 1.15
C THR A 337 -3.89 -1.11 -0.10
N THR A 338 -3.33 0.05 -0.41
CA THR A 338 -3.60 0.82 -1.64
C THR A 338 -2.49 0.54 -2.66
N ILE A 339 -2.82 -0.13 -3.76
CA ILE A 339 -1.93 -0.42 -4.89
C ILE A 339 -2.15 0.64 -5.98
N ASN A 340 -1.21 1.58 -6.14
CA ASN A 340 -1.26 2.63 -7.16
C ASN A 340 -0.58 2.23 -8.47
N ASN A 341 0.24 1.19 -8.46
CA ASN A 341 0.91 0.67 -9.64
C ASN A 341 1.02 -0.85 -9.56
N THR A 342 0.24 -1.54 -10.37
CA THR A 342 0.19 -3.01 -10.37
C THR A 342 1.52 -3.65 -10.80
N TYR A 343 2.31 -2.95 -11.63
CA TYR A 343 3.63 -3.41 -12.08
C TYR A 343 4.67 -3.48 -10.95
N ASP A 344 4.46 -2.82 -9.82
CA ASP A 344 5.32 -2.97 -8.65
C ASP A 344 5.37 -4.42 -8.16
N PHE A 345 4.32 -5.17 -8.46
CA PHE A 345 4.18 -6.59 -8.12
C PHE A 345 4.33 -7.53 -9.33
N GLY A 346 4.72 -7.01 -10.49
CA GLY A 346 4.84 -7.79 -11.73
C GLY A 346 3.49 -8.24 -12.30
N VAL A 347 2.41 -7.53 -11.95
CA VAL A 347 1.05 -7.80 -12.42
C VAL A 347 0.62 -6.74 -13.43
N GLY A 348 0.09 -7.16 -14.57
CA GLY A 348 -0.43 -6.23 -15.58
C GLY A 348 -1.73 -5.56 -15.12
N ARG A 349 -2.08 -4.42 -15.76
CA ARG A 349 -3.25 -3.60 -15.39
C ARG A 349 -4.59 -4.14 -15.88
N ARG A 350 -4.63 -5.21 -16.66
CA ARG A 350 -5.89 -5.76 -17.17
C ARG A 350 -6.78 -6.24 -16.03
N LEU A 351 -8.08 -6.04 -16.17
CA LEU A 351 -9.05 -6.34 -15.10
C LEU A 351 -9.07 -7.82 -14.70
N HIS A 352 -8.78 -8.74 -15.61
CA HIS A 352 -8.70 -10.18 -15.30
C HIS A 352 -7.59 -10.54 -14.29
N ASN A 353 -6.64 -9.63 -14.05
CA ASN A 353 -5.60 -9.80 -13.02
C ASN A 353 -6.08 -9.43 -11.60
N LEU A 354 -7.34 -9.01 -11.44
CA LEU A 354 -7.90 -8.65 -10.13
C LEU A 354 -7.74 -9.73 -9.07
N PRO A 355 -7.95 -11.04 -9.34
CA PRO A 355 -7.74 -12.10 -8.34
C PRO A 355 -6.31 -12.10 -7.78
N LYS A 356 -5.31 -11.93 -8.65
CA LYS A 356 -3.90 -11.88 -8.23
C LYS A 356 -3.57 -10.65 -7.40
N LEU A 357 -4.12 -9.49 -7.76
CA LEU A 357 -3.95 -8.26 -6.98
C LEU A 357 -4.64 -8.35 -5.63
N ARG A 358 -5.81 -8.99 -5.56
CA ARG A 358 -6.54 -9.27 -4.31
C ARG A 358 -5.71 -10.12 -3.37
N GLU A 359 -5.14 -11.21 -3.85
CA GLU A 359 -4.22 -12.06 -3.08
C GLU A 359 -3.06 -11.26 -2.50
N ILE A 360 -2.42 -10.41 -3.32
CA ILE A 360 -1.30 -9.56 -2.90
C ILE A 360 -1.73 -8.54 -1.83
N GLY A 361 -2.84 -7.85 -2.06
CA GLY A 361 -3.34 -6.83 -1.14
C GLY A 361 -3.68 -7.40 0.23
N PHE A 362 -4.43 -8.49 0.28
CA PHE A 362 -4.77 -9.13 1.55
C PHE A 362 -3.57 -9.79 2.22
N ALA A 363 -2.65 -10.39 1.46
CA ALA A 363 -1.40 -10.92 2.02
C ALA A 363 -0.56 -9.81 2.65
N ALA A 364 -0.54 -8.60 2.09
CA ALA A 364 0.15 -7.45 2.67
C ALA A 364 -0.49 -7.03 4.01
N ASN A 365 -1.83 -6.93 4.07
CA ASN A 365 -2.56 -6.63 5.30
C ASN A 365 -2.31 -7.68 6.39
N ARG A 366 -2.46 -8.96 6.06
CA ARG A 366 -2.24 -10.07 7.01
C ARG A 366 -0.83 -10.07 7.57
N ARG A 367 0.17 -9.80 6.74
CA ARG A 367 1.57 -9.75 7.17
C ARG A 367 1.88 -8.59 8.11
N LEU A 368 1.28 -7.43 7.89
CA LEU A 368 1.40 -6.34 8.84
C LEU A 368 0.83 -6.77 10.20
N LEU A 369 -0.38 -7.34 10.21
CA LEU A 369 -1.02 -7.86 11.43
C LEU A 369 -0.22 -8.99 12.10
N GLU A 370 0.40 -9.89 11.31
CA GLU A 370 1.30 -10.93 11.84
C GLU A 370 2.53 -10.33 12.53
N VAL A 371 3.15 -9.32 11.90
CA VAL A 371 4.29 -8.59 12.47
C VAL A 371 3.92 -7.94 13.80
N GLU A 372 2.75 -7.32 13.87
CA GLU A 372 2.26 -6.65 15.07
C GLU A 372 1.88 -7.64 16.20
N ARG A 373 1.44 -8.85 15.83
CA ARG A 373 1.10 -9.91 16.81
C ARG A 373 2.30 -10.63 17.39
N LEU A 374 3.47 -10.58 16.74
CA LEU A 374 4.67 -11.21 17.24
C LEU A 374 5.11 -10.51 18.51
N SER A 375 4.78 -11.13 19.64
CA SER A 375 5.10 -10.62 20.97
C SER A 375 6.61 -10.58 21.19
N HIS A 376 7.03 -9.85 22.23
CA HIS A 376 8.43 -9.76 22.66
C HIS A 376 9.00 -11.08 23.19
N ASP A 377 8.20 -12.14 23.34
CA ASP A 377 8.60 -13.46 23.79
C ASP A 377 9.38 -14.26 22.74
N CYS A 378 10.14 -13.56 21.89
CA CYS A 378 11.18 -14.19 21.09
C CYS A 378 12.34 -14.59 21.98
N ILE A 379 12.09 -15.46 22.98
CA ILE A 379 13.15 -16.14 23.70
C ILE A 379 13.78 -17.12 22.72
N LEU A 380 15.02 -16.88 22.34
CA LEU A 380 15.80 -17.84 21.59
C LEU A 380 16.40 -18.82 22.58
N SER A 381 16.29 -20.12 22.30
CA SER A 381 17.11 -21.10 23.01
C SER A 381 18.60 -20.85 22.71
N GLU A 382 19.47 -21.19 23.63
CA GLU A 382 20.92 -21.08 23.45
C GLU A 382 21.36 -21.77 22.14
N ASP A 383 20.87 -22.96 21.88
CA ASP A 383 21.18 -23.71 20.65
C ASP A 383 20.81 -22.94 19.38
N THR A 384 19.66 -22.27 19.39
CA THR A 384 19.20 -21.44 18.25
C THR A 384 20.09 -20.21 18.08
N PHE A 385 20.48 -19.57 19.19
CA PHE A 385 21.37 -18.43 19.16
C PHE A 385 22.75 -18.83 18.61
N GLN A 386 23.31 -19.93 19.08
CA GLN A 386 24.59 -20.48 18.61
C GLN A 386 24.50 -20.89 17.13
N ALA A 387 23.46 -21.57 16.71
CA ALA A 387 23.26 -21.97 15.30
C ALA A 387 23.28 -20.78 14.33
N VAL A 388 22.81 -19.61 14.76
CA VAL A 388 22.83 -18.39 13.94
C VAL A 388 24.17 -17.68 13.98
N ASN A 389 24.86 -17.69 15.14
CA ASN A 389 26.14 -17.02 15.32
C ASN A 389 27.31 -17.82 14.75
N CYS A 390 27.20 -19.14 14.66
CA CYS A 390 28.24 -20.03 14.16
C CYS A 390 28.22 -20.18 12.63
N PRO A 391 29.34 -20.50 11.98
CA PRO A 391 29.37 -20.84 10.57
C PRO A 391 28.50 -22.07 10.25
N VAL A 392 27.80 -22.05 9.11
CA VAL A 392 26.99 -23.17 8.66
C VAL A 392 27.52 -23.74 7.34
N ALA A 393 27.45 -25.06 7.21
CA ALA A 393 27.79 -25.77 5.98
C ALA A 393 26.63 -26.68 5.56
N ALA A 394 26.26 -26.67 4.29
CA ALA A 394 25.29 -27.57 3.70
C ALA A 394 25.79 -28.06 2.33
N GLY A 395 26.15 -29.33 2.24
CA GLY A 395 26.83 -29.91 1.09
C GLY A 395 28.16 -29.19 0.81
N ARG A 396 28.35 -28.71 -0.43
CA ARG A 396 29.57 -27.95 -0.80
C ARG A 396 29.50 -26.47 -0.49
N GLN A 397 28.43 -25.97 0.11
CA GLN A 397 28.25 -24.55 0.41
C GLN A 397 28.55 -24.26 1.89
N ARG A 398 29.30 -23.19 2.13
CA ARG A 398 29.60 -22.69 3.48
C ARG A 398 29.21 -21.22 3.58
N ALA A 399 28.80 -20.79 4.78
CA ALA A 399 28.55 -19.40 5.11
C ALA A 399 29.01 -19.08 6.53
N SER A 400 29.49 -17.86 6.74
CA SER A 400 29.86 -17.39 8.09
C SER A 400 28.62 -17.18 8.94
N GLY A 401 28.76 -17.30 10.27
CA GLY A 401 27.70 -16.98 11.21
C GLY A 401 27.31 -15.51 11.21
N LEU A 402 26.08 -15.21 11.59
CA LEU A 402 25.56 -13.87 11.77
C LEU A 402 25.87 -13.40 13.20
N ARG A 403 27.09 -12.91 13.41
CA ARG A 403 27.55 -12.52 14.73
C ARG A 403 26.71 -11.39 15.30
N PHE A 404 26.29 -11.54 16.55
CA PHE A 404 25.40 -10.58 17.22
C PHE A 404 25.98 -9.17 17.33
N ALA A 405 27.29 -9.02 17.50
CA ALA A 405 27.96 -7.72 17.57
C ALA A 405 28.36 -7.12 16.19
N ASP A 406 28.09 -7.82 15.06
CA ASP A 406 28.48 -7.35 13.74
C ASP A 406 27.45 -6.35 13.18
N PRO A 407 27.80 -5.07 12.97
CA PRO A 407 26.90 -4.09 12.39
C PRO A 407 26.36 -4.49 11.00
N ARG A 408 27.14 -5.26 10.22
CA ARG A 408 26.72 -5.75 8.90
C ARG A 408 25.66 -6.84 9.04
N ALA A 409 25.77 -7.71 10.06
CA ALA A 409 24.73 -8.67 10.39
C ALA A 409 23.43 -7.96 10.80
N HIS A 410 23.50 -6.91 11.62
CA HIS A 410 22.35 -6.09 11.98
C HIS A 410 21.69 -5.41 10.77
N ALA A 411 22.47 -4.89 9.84
CA ALA A 411 21.93 -4.31 8.61
C ALA A 411 21.15 -5.33 7.77
N LEU A 412 21.67 -6.56 7.67
CA LEU A 412 20.97 -7.67 6.99
C LEU A 412 19.70 -8.08 7.72
N LEU A 413 19.75 -8.22 9.04
CA LEU A 413 18.58 -8.60 9.84
C LEU A 413 17.51 -7.51 9.81
N HIS A 414 17.90 -6.24 9.81
CA HIS A 414 16.97 -5.13 9.60
C HIS A 414 16.28 -5.20 8.23
N ALA A 415 17.03 -5.55 7.17
CA ALA A 415 16.45 -5.76 5.86
C ALA A 415 15.41 -6.91 5.85
N ILE A 416 15.69 -8.00 6.56
CA ILE A 416 14.75 -9.14 6.69
C ILE A 416 13.42 -8.70 7.32
N ILE A 417 13.46 -7.90 8.38
CA ILE A 417 12.24 -7.40 9.02
C ILE A 417 11.36 -6.64 8.02
N LEU A 418 11.95 -5.75 7.24
CA LEU A 418 11.22 -4.99 6.22
C LEU A 418 10.71 -5.88 5.09
N PHE A 419 11.54 -6.82 4.63
CA PHE A 419 11.19 -7.69 3.51
C PHE A 419 10.14 -8.75 3.87
N ARG A 420 9.92 -9.03 5.15
CA ARG A 420 8.80 -9.86 5.61
C ARG A 420 7.45 -9.33 5.11
N GLN A 421 7.30 -8.02 5.01
CA GLN A 421 6.06 -7.37 4.57
C GLN A 421 5.81 -7.48 3.06
N ILE A 422 6.82 -7.91 2.27
CA ILE A 422 6.67 -8.03 0.81
C ILE A 422 6.01 -9.36 0.46
N ALA A 423 4.73 -9.31 0.11
CA ALA A 423 3.90 -10.49 -0.18
C ALA A 423 4.49 -11.44 -1.23
N GLN A 424 5.12 -10.89 -2.28
CA GLN A 424 5.71 -11.68 -3.36
C GLN A 424 7.20 -11.98 -3.18
N GLY A 425 7.74 -11.72 -1.98
CA GLY A 425 9.16 -11.82 -1.73
C GLY A 425 9.99 -10.73 -2.43
N PHE A 426 11.26 -10.67 -2.11
CA PHE A 426 12.22 -9.66 -2.56
C PHE A 426 13.26 -10.26 -3.52
N ARG A 427 13.96 -9.41 -4.27
CA ARG A 427 15.05 -9.77 -5.19
C ARG A 427 16.40 -9.31 -4.64
N ALA A 428 17.48 -9.83 -5.22
CA ALA A 428 18.85 -9.35 -4.93
C ALA A 428 19.01 -7.83 -5.09
N ALA A 429 18.38 -7.25 -6.11
CA ALA A 429 18.39 -5.80 -6.32
C ALA A 429 17.70 -5.01 -5.20
N ASP A 430 16.66 -5.57 -4.57
CA ASP A 430 15.98 -4.91 -3.45
C ASP A 430 16.88 -4.91 -2.21
N LEU A 431 17.55 -6.04 -1.92
CA LEU A 431 18.53 -6.14 -0.84
C LEU A 431 19.71 -5.18 -1.04
N ARG A 432 20.24 -5.13 -2.27
CA ARG A 432 21.34 -4.22 -2.62
C ARG A 432 21.00 -2.77 -2.35
N ARG A 433 19.83 -2.30 -2.81
CA ARG A 433 19.35 -0.93 -2.59
C ARG A 433 19.17 -0.61 -1.11
N HIS A 434 18.63 -1.56 -0.35
CA HIS A 434 18.38 -1.35 1.07
C HIS A 434 19.69 -1.28 1.85
N LEU A 435 20.64 -2.18 1.59
CA LEU A 435 21.97 -2.17 2.24
C LEU A 435 22.74 -0.88 1.89
N ALA A 436 22.67 -0.42 0.64
CA ALA A 436 23.30 0.83 0.23
C ALA A 436 22.71 2.04 0.97
N ALA A 437 21.38 2.08 1.12
CA ALA A 437 20.70 3.15 1.86
C ALA A 437 21.11 3.16 3.35
N LEU A 438 21.27 1.99 3.98
CA LEU A 438 21.74 1.89 5.37
C LEU A 438 23.21 2.27 5.53
N ALA A 439 24.03 1.99 4.49
CA ALA A 439 25.45 2.35 4.50
C ALA A 439 25.70 3.80 4.05
N GLY A 440 24.69 4.53 3.61
CA GLY A 440 24.82 5.90 3.08
C GLY A 440 25.61 5.97 1.75
N CYS A 441 25.62 4.87 0.97
CA CYS A 441 26.39 4.79 -0.28
C CYS A 441 25.50 4.52 -1.50
N ASP A 442 26.06 4.69 -2.70
CA ASP A 442 25.35 4.36 -3.93
C ASP A 442 25.18 2.84 -4.08
N PRO A 443 24.01 2.34 -4.53
CA PRO A 443 23.79 0.91 -4.75
C PRO A 443 24.81 0.25 -5.70
N THR A 444 25.40 0.98 -6.61
CA THR A 444 26.42 0.46 -7.54
C THR A 444 27.73 0.12 -6.84
N SER A 445 28.02 0.76 -5.71
CA SER A 445 29.23 0.48 -4.91
C SER A 445 29.21 -0.90 -4.23
N ILE A 446 28.02 -1.51 -4.07
CA ILE A 446 27.91 -2.87 -3.53
C ILE A 446 27.93 -3.87 -4.69
N SER A 447 28.95 -4.72 -4.75
CA SER A 447 29.10 -5.69 -5.82
C SER A 447 28.00 -6.75 -5.83
N GLN A 448 27.66 -7.25 -7.02
CA GLN A 448 26.67 -8.34 -7.18
C GLN A 448 27.11 -9.61 -6.42
N GLY A 449 28.41 -9.90 -6.38
CA GLY A 449 28.96 -11.04 -5.64
C GLY A 449 28.72 -10.93 -4.14
N ALA A 450 28.89 -9.73 -3.57
CA ALA A 450 28.62 -9.46 -2.16
C ALA A 450 27.14 -9.72 -1.81
N VAL A 451 26.22 -9.23 -2.62
CA VAL A 451 24.78 -9.45 -2.42
C VAL A 451 24.43 -10.93 -2.54
N THR A 452 24.97 -11.62 -3.54
CA THR A 452 24.75 -13.06 -3.74
C THR A 452 25.28 -13.87 -2.54
N TYR A 453 26.43 -13.48 -2.00
CA TYR A 453 26.98 -14.09 -0.79
C TYR A 453 26.05 -13.90 0.42
N GLN A 454 25.53 -12.68 0.63
CA GLN A 454 24.60 -12.42 1.73
C GLN A 454 23.29 -13.20 1.59
N LEU A 455 22.72 -13.31 0.40
CA LEU A 455 21.54 -14.13 0.14
C LEU A 455 21.81 -15.62 0.42
N ARG A 456 22.96 -16.14 0.02
CA ARG A 456 23.38 -17.49 0.33
C ARG A 456 23.54 -17.70 1.84
N ARG A 457 24.18 -16.76 2.53
CA ARG A 457 24.36 -16.76 3.99
C ARG A 457 23.01 -16.84 4.70
N LEU A 458 22.09 -15.94 4.39
CA LEU A 458 20.76 -15.93 4.98
C LEU A 458 19.98 -17.23 4.70
N ARG A 459 20.12 -17.78 3.50
CA ARG A 459 19.44 -19.03 3.12
C ARG A 459 20.01 -20.24 3.86
N LEU A 460 21.32 -20.34 3.97
CA LEU A 460 21.96 -21.46 4.67
C LEU A 460 21.63 -21.47 6.16
N HIS A 461 21.47 -20.29 6.77
CA HIS A 461 20.96 -20.15 8.14
C HIS A 461 19.43 -20.30 8.25
N GLY A 462 18.71 -20.63 7.18
CA GLY A 462 17.27 -20.82 7.22
C GLY A 462 16.43 -19.54 7.41
N LEU A 463 17.04 -18.35 7.31
CA LEU A 463 16.35 -17.09 7.56
C LEU A 463 15.49 -16.64 6.37
N ILE A 464 15.87 -17.08 5.17
CA ILE A 464 15.12 -16.86 3.94
C ILE A 464 15.04 -18.16 3.14
N GLU A 465 14.00 -18.27 2.31
CA GLU A 465 13.86 -19.34 1.32
C GLU A 465 13.74 -18.76 -0.08
N ARG A 466 14.18 -19.49 -1.09
CA ARG A 466 14.01 -19.11 -2.49
C ARG A 466 12.66 -19.59 -2.99
N LEU A 467 11.88 -18.71 -3.60
CA LEU A 467 10.61 -19.10 -4.22
C LEU A 467 10.86 -19.95 -5.48
N PRO A 468 10.13 -21.08 -5.63
CA PRO A 468 10.29 -21.98 -6.78
C PRO A 468 10.18 -21.22 -8.12
N LYS A 469 11.00 -21.63 -9.10
CA LYS A 469 11.00 -21.07 -10.47
C LYS A 469 11.11 -19.54 -10.54
N SER A 470 11.75 -18.91 -9.54
CA SER A 470 11.89 -17.45 -9.50
C SER A 470 13.28 -17.02 -8.99
N PHE A 471 13.62 -15.74 -9.19
CA PHE A 471 14.77 -15.06 -8.57
C PHE A 471 14.35 -14.25 -7.34
N ARG A 472 13.30 -14.68 -6.64
CA ARG A 472 12.77 -14.05 -5.45
C ARG A 472 13.01 -14.91 -4.21
N TYR A 473 13.12 -14.23 -3.08
CA TYR A 473 13.32 -14.82 -1.76
C TYR A 473 12.19 -14.37 -0.84
N ARG A 474 11.80 -15.24 0.08
CA ARG A 474 10.82 -14.97 1.12
C ARG A 474 11.46 -15.14 2.47
N VAL A 475 11.14 -14.27 3.41
CA VAL A 475 11.60 -14.38 4.79
C VAL A 475 10.80 -15.48 5.49
N THR A 476 11.49 -16.40 6.15
CA THR A 476 10.87 -17.46 6.96
C THR A 476 10.37 -16.91 8.30
N ASP A 477 9.47 -17.63 8.98
CA ASP A 477 9.05 -17.25 10.34
C ASP A 477 10.21 -17.29 11.32
N PHE A 478 11.08 -18.30 11.18
CA PHE A 478 12.32 -18.41 11.93
C PHE A 478 13.22 -17.19 11.69
N GLY A 479 13.48 -16.83 10.44
CA GLY A 479 14.31 -15.68 10.08
C GLY A 479 13.76 -14.36 10.62
N PHE A 480 12.45 -14.21 10.62
CA PHE A 480 11.82 -13.02 11.17
C PHE A 480 11.98 -12.92 12.70
N ARG A 481 11.77 -14.01 13.43
CA ARG A 481 11.97 -14.06 14.89
C ARG A 481 13.40 -13.74 15.27
N ILE A 482 14.38 -14.35 14.58
CA ILE A 482 15.81 -14.06 14.77
C ILE A 482 16.10 -12.58 14.53
N ALA A 483 15.63 -12.04 13.41
CA ALA A 483 15.86 -10.65 13.06
C ALA A 483 15.28 -9.68 14.10
N LEU A 484 14.07 -9.93 14.60
CA LEU A 484 13.46 -9.15 15.67
C LEU A 484 14.25 -9.23 16.97
N PHE A 485 14.62 -10.43 17.40
CA PHE A 485 15.40 -10.61 18.63
C PHE A 485 16.72 -9.83 18.56
N PHE A 486 17.53 -10.05 17.53
CA PHE A 486 18.84 -9.41 17.38
C PHE A 486 18.71 -7.87 17.32
N THR A 487 17.83 -7.36 16.48
CA THR A 487 17.72 -5.90 16.28
C THR A 487 17.13 -5.20 17.50
N ARG A 488 16.12 -5.78 18.16
CA ARG A 488 15.51 -5.21 19.36
C ARG A 488 16.45 -5.26 20.57
N THR A 489 17.08 -6.39 20.82
CA THR A 489 18.05 -6.52 21.92
C THR A 489 19.20 -5.54 21.74
N TYR A 490 19.74 -5.44 20.52
CA TYR A 490 20.80 -4.48 20.24
C TYR A 490 20.38 -3.03 20.42
N ASN A 491 19.25 -2.64 19.82
CA ASN A 491 18.82 -1.24 19.83
C ASN A 491 18.25 -0.78 21.19
N ARG A 492 17.56 -1.66 21.91
CA ARG A 492 16.88 -1.31 23.16
C ARG A 492 17.72 -1.53 24.41
N LEU A 493 18.56 -2.55 24.41
CA LEU A 493 19.37 -2.92 25.57
C LEU A 493 20.84 -2.53 25.39
N LEU A 494 21.51 -3.09 24.38
CA LEU A 494 22.98 -2.94 24.29
C LEU A 494 23.40 -1.52 23.91
N ARG A 495 22.81 -0.95 22.88
CA ARG A 495 23.21 0.38 22.40
C ARG A 495 22.98 1.49 23.43
N PRO A 496 21.81 1.59 24.10
CA PRO A 496 21.64 2.54 25.19
C PRO A 496 22.53 2.25 26.40
N GLY A 497 22.73 0.96 26.73
CA GLY A 497 23.59 0.56 27.83
C GLY A 497 25.06 0.90 27.58
N LEU A 498 25.57 0.63 26.38
CA LEU A 498 26.93 1.01 25.99
C LEU A 498 27.10 2.55 25.97
N ALA A 499 26.10 3.30 25.48
CA ALA A 499 26.15 4.76 25.52
C ALA A 499 26.14 5.31 26.97
N ALA A 500 25.47 4.62 27.90
CA ALA A 500 25.44 5.00 29.29
C ALA A 500 26.73 4.61 30.04
N ALA A 501 27.45 3.58 29.58
CA ALA A 501 28.68 3.09 30.15
C ALA A 501 29.93 3.89 29.72
N LEU A 502 29.86 4.69 28.63
CA LEU A 502 30.99 5.50 28.17
C LEU A 502 31.21 6.72 29.09
N PRO A 503 32.45 6.94 29.63
CA PRO A 503 32.70 7.97 30.63
C PRO A 503 32.68 9.42 30.13
N THR A 504 32.56 9.65 28.85
CA THR A 504 32.78 10.95 28.19
C THR A 504 31.59 11.91 28.23
N LEU A 505 30.43 11.49 28.72
CA LEU A 505 29.31 12.40 28.96
C LEU A 505 29.03 12.50 30.44
N ARG A 506 29.21 13.72 31.02
CA ARG A 506 28.80 14.06 32.39
C ARG A 506 27.38 13.53 32.61
N ALA A 507 27.30 12.38 33.24
CA ALA A 507 26.05 11.68 33.44
C ALA A 507 25.25 12.40 34.52
N ALA A 508 24.25 13.16 34.09
CA ALA A 508 23.07 13.31 34.93
C ALA A 508 22.58 11.89 35.29
N ILE A 509 22.21 11.67 36.55
CA ILE A 509 21.75 10.38 37.05
C ILE A 509 20.52 9.97 36.29
N ASN A 510 20.70 9.24 35.19
CA ASN A 510 19.63 8.81 34.30
C ASN A 510 19.00 7.54 34.90
N PRO A 511 17.66 7.44 35.02
CA PRO A 511 16.96 6.24 35.45
C PRO A 511 17.37 4.98 34.69
N LEU A 512 17.69 5.12 33.38
CA LEU A 512 18.16 4.02 32.55
C LEU A 512 19.53 3.49 33.02
N LYS A 513 20.46 4.37 33.40
CA LYS A 513 21.76 3.96 33.95
C LYS A 513 21.60 3.17 35.23
N ARG A 514 20.75 3.63 36.16
CA ARG A 514 20.45 2.89 37.41
C ARG A 514 19.89 1.50 37.15
N ALA A 515 19.00 1.36 36.14
CA ALA A 515 18.45 0.07 35.75
C ALA A 515 19.51 -0.87 35.17
N PHE A 516 20.45 -0.33 34.38
CA PHE A 516 21.59 -1.12 33.86
C PHE A 516 22.59 -1.52 34.96
N ASP A 517 22.91 -0.62 35.88
CA ASP A 517 23.79 -0.91 37.01
C ASP A 517 23.17 -2.00 37.90
N ALA A 518 21.85 -1.91 38.16
CA ALA A 518 21.10 -2.93 38.89
C ALA A 518 21.09 -4.29 38.16
N LEU A 519 20.89 -4.28 36.83
CA LEU A 519 20.95 -5.50 36.03
C LEU A 519 22.34 -6.13 36.03
N ALA A 520 23.39 -5.33 35.87
CA ALA A 520 24.78 -5.81 35.93
C ALA A 520 25.09 -6.44 37.27
N THR A 521 24.70 -5.80 38.39
CA THR A 521 24.86 -6.34 39.73
C THR A 521 24.11 -7.67 39.87
N GLN A 522 22.87 -7.75 39.38
CA GLN A 522 22.10 -8.99 39.47
C GLN A 522 22.72 -10.13 38.66
N ILE A 523 23.26 -9.83 37.47
CA ILE A 523 23.98 -10.79 36.63
C ILE A 523 25.23 -11.30 37.36
N GLU A 524 26.06 -10.41 37.96
CA GLU A 524 27.23 -10.82 38.73
C GLU A 524 26.85 -11.66 39.94
N THR A 525 25.81 -11.29 40.69
CA THR A 525 25.28 -12.08 41.80
C THR A 525 24.87 -13.48 41.32
N THR A 526 24.14 -13.57 40.22
CA THR A 526 23.72 -14.85 39.66
C THR A 526 24.90 -15.72 39.21
N ILE A 527 25.92 -15.10 38.60
CA ILE A 527 27.15 -15.81 38.20
C ILE A 527 27.90 -16.35 39.44
N GLN A 528 27.95 -15.57 40.52
CA GLN A 528 28.57 -16.00 41.79
C GLN A 528 27.75 -17.11 42.46
N GLU A 529 26.44 -16.97 42.57
CA GLU A 529 25.54 -17.97 43.13
C GLU A 529 25.55 -19.29 42.34
N ALA A 530 25.65 -19.21 41.02
CA ALA A 530 25.73 -20.37 40.13
C ALA A 530 27.13 -21.01 40.11
N GLN A 531 28.11 -20.47 40.86
CA GLN A 531 29.53 -20.93 40.90
C GLN A 531 30.18 -20.97 39.50
N LEU A 532 29.73 -20.13 38.58
CA LEU A 532 30.23 -20.07 37.21
C LEU A 532 31.51 -19.22 37.08
N ALA A 533 31.89 -18.49 38.11
CA ALA A 533 33.17 -17.77 38.16
C ALA A 533 34.25 -18.64 38.80
N PRO A 534 35.46 -18.80 38.19
CA PRO A 534 36.57 -19.46 38.86
C PRO A 534 36.97 -18.69 40.13
N GLN A 535 37.00 -19.40 41.25
CA GLN A 535 37.46 -18.87 42.54
C GLN A 535 38.96 -18.52 42.50
N ASN A 536 39.38 -17.51 41.82
CA ASN A 536 40.66 -16.84 41.98
C ASN A 536 40.95 -15.89 40.82
N LEU A 537 40.69 -14.63 41.04
CA LEU A 537 41.50 -13.55 40.46
C LEU A 537 41.28 -12.26 41.27
N THR A 538 41.64 -12.31 42.55
CA THR A 538 42.12 -11.11 43.24
C THR A 538 43.56 -10.87 42.81
N HIS A 539 43.76 -10.19 41.72
CA HIS A 539 44.97 -9.43 41.47
C HIS A 539 44.64 -8.20 40.64
N SER A 540 44.66 -7.06 41.33
CA SER A 540 44.76 -5.73 40.79
C SER A 540 45.81 -5.68 39.68
N ARG A 541 45.38 -5.42 38.45
CA ARG A 541 46.22 -4.79 37.43
C ARG A 541 45.63 -3.44 37.10
N GLN A 542 46.17 -2.41 37.72
CA GLN A 542 46.17 -1.07 37.19
C GLN A 542 46.75 -1.11 35.78
N VAL A 543 45.93 -0.92 34.79
CA VAL A 543 46.40 -0.68 33.43
C VAL A 543 46.70 0.80 33.31
N THR A 544 47.98 1.12 33.48
CA THR A 544 48.55 2.44 33.15
C THR A 544 48.57 2.56 31.64
N PHE A 545 47.71 3.40 31.09
CA PHE A 545 47.82 3.81 29.70
C PHE A 545 48.99 4.77 29.55
N LEU A 546 50.08 4.29 28.98
CA LEU A 546 51.17 5.11 28.48
C LEU A 546 50.68 5.98 27.33
N LYS A 547 50.81 7.29 27.50
CA LYS A 547 50.89 8.27 26.42
C LYS A 547 52.16 8.01 25.62
N GLN A 548 52.03 7.80 24.31
CA GLN A 548 53.09 8.17 23.37
C GLN A 548 52.51 8.38 21.96
N GLY A 549 52.84 9.58 21.41
CA GLY A 549 53.02 9.90 20.01
C GLY A 549 51.80 10.36 19.26
#